data_d932d241d5091148aa39f08f53104459
#
_entry.id   d932d241d5091148aa39f08f53104459
#
_cell.length_a   1.000
_cell.length_b   1.000
_cell.length_c   1.000
_cell.angle_alpha   90.00
_cell.angle_beta   90.00
_cell.angle_gamma   90.00
#
_symmetry.space_group_name_H-M   'P 1'
#
loop_
_entity.id
_entity.type
_entity.pdbx_description
1 polymer ?
#
loop_
_entity_poly.entity_id
_entity_poly.type
_entity_poly.pdbx_seq_one_letter_code
_entity_poly.pdbx_strand_id
1 'polypeptide(L)'
;SKTLLIFDAFNEIFELSKKNSHAKKVIEEWANGSWFAEKEDIKEQIKLTVFKVTGEINTDDLSPAPDAWSRPDIPLHALAMFKMPRTGLDDPLGTIEKLKKKGNPLVFVGDVVGTGSSRKSATNSVLWHMGDEIPFIPNKKEGGYCFGGKIAPIFFNTLEDSGAFPIEMNVSKMITGQEIILEPYKGRVIDANSLEILSEFKLKTDVLLDEVRANGRIPLIIGRQLTDKSREALGLDTSKVFRRPDSSDNSDAGFTLAQKMVGKACGVEGVRPGTYCEPRMTTVGSQDTTGPMTRDELKELACLGFSADLVMQSF
;
A
#
# COMPACT_ATOMS: atom_id res chain seq x y z
N SER A 1 -12.06 -16.61 20.73
CA SER A 1 -10.61 -16.41 20.94
C SER A 1 -10.34 -14.93 20.94
N LYS A 2 -9.78 -14.39 22.01
CA LYS A 2 -9.29 -13.01 22.01
C LYS A 2 -8.19 -12.93 20.96
N THR A 3 -8.42 -12.17 19.90
CA THR A 3 -7.35 -11.75 19.03
C THR A 3 -6.43 -10.89 19.89
N LEU A 4 -5.27 -11.41 20.24
CA LEU A 4 -4.27 -10.65 20.97
C LEU A 4 -3.88 -9.46 20.12
N LEU A 5 -4.04 -8.26 20.65
CA LEU A 5 -3.49 -7.06 20.04
C LEU A 5 -1.96 -7.28 19.92
N ILE A 6 -1.36 -6.81 18.85
CA ILE A 6 0.08 -6.99 18.58
C ILE A 6 0.94 -6.56 19.78
N PHE A 7 0.53 -5.52 20.49
CA PHE A 7 1.22 -5.02 21.67
C PHE A 7 1.07 -5.94 22.90
N ASP A 8 -0.07 -6.58 23.06
CA ASP A 8 -0.26 -7.58 24.12
C ASP A 8 0.62 -8.79 23.84
N ALA A 9 0.66 -9.26 22.58
CA ALA A 9 1.53 -10.34 22.15
C ALA A 9 3.02 -10.01 22.38
N PHE A 10 3.45 -8.78 22.09
CA PHE A 10 4.82 -8.34 22.38
C PHE A 10 5.15 -8.46 23.87
N ASN A 11 4.30 -7.89 24.74
CA ASN A 11 4.54 -7.89 26.18
C ASN A 11 4.60 -9.32 26.75
N GLU A 12 3.69 -10.21 26.31
CA GLU A 12 3.69 -11.61 26.73
C GLU A 12 4.98 -12.34 26.29
N ILE A 13 5.40 -12.17 25.04
CA ILE A 13 6.63 -12.78 24.52
C ILE A 13 7.85 -12.19 25.20
N PHE A 14 7.87 -10.87 25.46
CA PHE A 14 8.98 -10.23 26.17
C PHE A 14 9.12 -10.74 27.61
N GLU A 15 8.02 -10.87 28.37
CA GLU A 15 8.07 -11.47 29.70
C GLU A 15 8.52 -12.94 29.66
N LEU A 16 8.03 -13.69 28.66
CA LEU A 16 8.44 -15.07 28.46
C LEU A 16 9.95 -15.17 28.11
N SER A 17 10.49 -14.22 27.38
CA SER A 17 11.90 -14.20 26.94
C SER A 17 12.90 -14.19 28.10
N LYS A 18 12.48 -13.71 29.27
CA LYS A 18 13.30 -13.70 30.49
C LYS A 18 13.58 -15.12 31.02
N LYS A 19 12.79 -16.12 30.61
CA LYS A 19 12.85 -17.52 31.14
C LYS A 19 12.91 -18.55 30.02
N ASN A 20 12.74 -18.17 28.75
CA ASN A 20 12.65 -19.08 27.62
C ASN A 20 13.57 -18.62 26.49
N SER A 21 14.52 -19.48 26.09
CA SER A 21 15.51 -19.17 25.06
C SER A 21 14.91 -18.96 23.67
N HIS A 22 13.82 -19.65 23.32
CA HIS A 22 13.14 -19.46 22.03
C HIS A 22 12.42 -18.10 21.97
N ALA A 23 11.74 -17.72 23.05
CA ALA A 23 11.12 -16.40 23.13
C ALA A 23 12.18 -15.28 23.10
N LYS A 24 13.34 -15.48 23.74
CA LYS A 24 14.46 -14.56 23.68
C LYS A 24 14.95 -14.39 22.24
N LYS A 25 15.12 -15.48 21.50
CA LYS A 25 15.50 -15.46 20.08
C LYS A 25 14.50 -14.68 19.23
N VAL A 26 13.19 -14.83 19.48
CA VAL A 26 12.15 -14.07 18.77
C VAL A 26 12.30 -12.55 19.01
N ILE A 27 12.53 -12.14 20.27
CA ILE A 27 12.76 -10.70 20.58
C ILE A 27 14.04 -10.19 19.90
N GLU A 28 15.12 -10.99 19.87
CA GLU A 28 16.36 -10.63 19.17
C GLU A 28 16.16 -10.53 17.65
N GLU A 29 15.41 -11.45 17.03
CA GLU A 29 15.06 -11.40 15.60
C GLU A 29 14.20 -10.17 15.27
N TRP A 30 13.23 -9.84 16.12
CA TRP A 30 12.46 -8.61 15.98
C TRP A 30 13.35 -7.36 16.12
N ALA A 31 14.22 -7.30 17.12
CA ALA A 31 15.15 -6.19 17.33
C ALA A 31 16.12 -5.99 16.15
N ASN A 32 16.52 -7.07 15.50
CA ASN A 32 17.38 -7.03 14.31
C ASN A 32 16.59 -6.66 13.03
N GLY A 33 15.25 -6.71 13.06
CA GLY A 33 14.42 -6.48 11.88
C GLY A 33 14.57 -7.60 10.84
N SER A 34 14.90 -8.83 11.25
CA SER A 34 15.17 -9.98 10.36
C SER A 34 14.01 -10.24 9.40
N TRP A 35 12.77 -10.12 9.87
CA TRP A 35 11.55 -10.27 9.07
C TRP A 35 11.52 -9.37 7.81
N PHE A 36 12.22 -8.24 7.85
CA PHE A 36 12.32 -7.29 6.73
C PHE A 36 13.66 -7.43 6.00
N ALA A 37 14.76 -7.59 6.74
CA ALA A 37 16.10 -7.71 6.18
C ALA A 37 16.26 -8.92 5.25
N GLU A 38 15.53 -10.01 5.53
CA GLU A 38 15.54 -11.24 4.73
C GLU A 38 14.66 -11.18 3.48
N LYS A 39 13.81 -10.14 3.33
CA LYS A 39 13.03 -9.94 2.10
C LYS A 39 13.93 -9.46 0.98
N GLU A 40 13.65 -9.93 -0.24
CA GLU A 40 14.36 -9.49 -1.43
C GLU A 40 14.27 -7.97 -1.61
N ASP A 41 15.37 -7.36 -2.02
CA ASP A 41 15.37 -5.95 -2.40
C ASP A 41 14.59 -5.73 -3.70
N ILE A 42 14.05 -4.53 -3.87
CA ILE A 42 13.43 -4.14 -5.13
C ILE A 42 14.52 -4.16 -6.22
N LYS A 43 14.24 -4.82 -7.34
CA LYS A 43 15.18 -4.91 -8.46
C LYS A 43 15.50 -3.52 -9.02
N GLU A 44 16.75 -3.31 -9.40
CA GLU A 44 17.18 -2.06 -10.05
C GLU A 44 16.48 -1.81 -11.39
N GLN A 45 16.11 -2.88 -12.08
CA GLN A 45 15.39 -2.87 -13.35
C GLN A 45 14.25 -3.88 -13.31
N ILE A 46 13.05 -3.41 -13.60
CA ILE A 46 11.84 -4.23 -13.61
C ILE A 46 11.20 -4.12 -14.99
N LYS A 47 11.19 -5.21 -15.73
CA LYS A 47 10.55 -5.28 -17.05
C LYS A 47 9.06 -5.49 -16.87
N LEU A 48 8.25 -4.63 -17.50
CA LEU A 48 6.80 -4.59 -17.38
C LEU A 48 6.14 -4.54 -18.76
N THR A 49 4.91 -5.02 -18.86
CA THR A 49 4.06 -4.84 -20.03
C THR A 49 2.92 -3.88 -19.68
N VAL A 50 2.74 -2.85 -20.50
CA VAL A 50 1.76 -1.78 -20.27
C VAL A 50 0.35 -2.23 -20.61
N PHE A 51 -0.60 -2.01 -19.69
CA PHE A 51 -2.03 -1.94 -19.97
C PHE A 51 -2.49 -0.51 -19.67
N LYS A 52 -2.76 0.27 -20.72
CA LYS A 52 -3.12 1.70 -20.59
C LYS A 52 -4.58 1.94 -20.87
N VAL A 53 -5.20 2.76 -20.01
CA VAL A 53 -6.54 3.32 -20.18
C VAL A 53 -6.42 4.83 -20.21
N THR A 54 -6.94 5.46 -21.27
CA THR A 54 -6.85 6.91 -21.46
C THR A 54 -7.97 7.67 -20.74
N GLY A 55 -7.71 8.92 -20.40
CA GLY A 55 -8.65 9.82 -19.74
C GLY A 55 -8.78 9.58 -18.24
N GLU A 56 -9.86 10.09 -17.67
CA GLU A 56 -10.16 9.89 -16.24
C GLU A 56 -10.74 8.50 -15.99
N ILE A 57 -10.20 7.80 -15.01
CA ILE A 57 -10.63 6.49 -14.56
C ILE A 57 -11.11 6.64 -13.13
N ASN A 58 -12.42 6.57 -12.92
CA ASN A 58 -13.01 6.64 -11.60
C ASN A 58 -13.14 5.25 -10.97
N THR A 59 -13.47 5.23 -9.70
CA THR A 59 -13.63 3.97 -8.98
C THR A 59 -14.85 3.16 -9.44
N ASP A 60 -15.84 3.77 -10.09
CA ASP A 60 -16.97 3.04 -10.69
C ASP A 60 -16.56 2.30 -11.97
N ASP A 61 -15.58 2.81 -12.72
CA ASP A 61 -14.99 2.06 -13.84
C ASP A 61 -14.29 0.78 -13.36
N LEU A 62 -13.65 0.83 -12.20
CA LEU A 62 -12.86 -0.27 -11.63
C LEU A 62 -13.68 -1.21 -10.74
N SER A 63 -14.71 -0.67 -10.10
CA SER A 63 -15.55 -1.36 -9.10
C SER A 63 -16.95 -0.75 -9.08
N PRO A 64 -17.82 -1.11 -10.05
CA PRO A 64 -19.20 -0.62 -10.10
C PRO A 64 -19.95 -0.92 -8.81
N ALA A 65 -20.63 0.06 -8.22
CA ALA A 65 -21.34 -0.07 -6.95
C ALA A 65 -22.36 -1.23 -6.91
N PRO A 66 -23.18 -1.47 -7.96
CA PRO A 66 -24.11 -2.61 -7.97
C PRO A 66 -23.40 -3.96 -7.90
N ASP A 67 -22.22 -4.09 -8.50
CA ASP A 67 -21.45 -5.33 -8.52
C ASP A 67 -20.73 -5.56 -7.17
N ALA A 68 -20.40 -4.52 -6.41
CA ALA A 68 -19.80 -4.65 -5.08
C ALA A 68 -20.70 -5.42 -4.10
N TRP A 69 -22.01 -5.23 -4.18
CA TRP A 69 -22.99 -5.95 -3.37
C TRP A 69 -23.27 -7.37 -3.84
N SER A 70 -23.35 -7.57 -5.17
CA SER A 70 -23.70 -8.85 -5.77
C SER A 70 -22.50 -9.80 -5.90
N ARG A 71 -21.28 -9.29 -5.83
CA ARG A 71 -20.02 -10.02 -6.02
C ARG A 71 -19.06 -9.77 -4.87
N PRO A 72 -19.28 -10.39 -3.69
CA PRO A 72 -18.55 -10.08 -2.46
C PRO A 72 -17.09 -10.58 -2.45
N ASP A 73 -16.74 -11.50 -3.34
CA ASP A 73 -15.39 -12.04 -3.47
C ASP A 73 -14.59 -11.27 -4.52
N ILE A 74 -13.32 -10.99 -4.24
CA ILE A 74 -12.43 -10.23 -5.11
C ILE A 74 -12.39 -10.81 -6.54
N PRO A 75 -12.19 -12.13 -6.75
CA PRO A 75 -12.16 -12.72 -8.10
C PRO A 75 -13.41 -12.42 -8.93
N LEU A 76 -14.59 -12.59 -8.32
CA LEU A 76 -15.88 -12.34 -8.99
C LEU A 76 -16.11 -10.85 -9.22
N HIS A 77 -15.70 -10.01 -8.26
CA HIS A 77 -15.85 -8.57 -8.34
C HIS A 77 -14.96 -7.97 -9.43
N ALA A 78 -13.72 -8.43 -9.55
CA ALA A 78 -12.77 -7.98 -10.55
C ALA A 78 -13.22 -8.23 -11.99
N LEU A 79 -14.13 -9.18 -12.22
CA LEU A 79 -14.76 -9.39 -13.53
C LEU A 79 -15.70 -8.25 -13.95
N ALA A 80 -16.07 -7.36 -13.02
CA ALA A 80 -16.88 -6.18 -13.33
C ALA A 80 -16.03 -4.96 -13.71
N MET A 81 -14.71 -5.04 -13.63
CA MET A 81 -13.81 -3.96 -14.02
C MET A 81 -14.01 -3.59 -15.49
N PHE A 82 -14.26 -2.31 -15.75
CA PHE A 82 -14.59 -1.77 -17.08
C PHE A 82 -15.81 -2.43 -17.75
N LYS A 83 -16.79 -2.89 -16.97
CA LYS A 83 -18.05 -3.43 -17.47
C LYS A 83 -18.86 -2.42 -18.30
N MET A 84 -18.76 -1.14 -17.94
CA MET A 84 -19.37 -0.06 -18.70
C MET A 84 -18.52 0.24 -19.94
N PRO A 85 -19.16 0.41 -21.13
CA PRO A 85 -18.46 0.72 -22.36
C PRO A 85 -17.61 1.99 -22.23
N ARG A 86 -16.39 1.94 -22.76
CA ARG A 86 -15.45 3.06 -22.76
C ARG A 86 -14.79 3.18 -24.12
N THR A 87 -14.77 4.39 -24.68
CA THR A 87 -14.17 4.66 -25.98
C THR A 87 -12.71 4.22 -26.03
N GLY A 88 -12.35 3.41 -27.00
CA GLY A 88 -10.99 2.88 -27.17
C GLY A 88 -10.64 1.71 -26.24
N LEU A 89 -11.63 1.11 -25.58
CA LEU A 89 -11.46 -0.04 -24.69
C LEU A 89 -12.59 -1.06 -24.90
N ASP A 90 -12.54 -1.79 -26.00
CA ASP A 90 -13.64 -2.70 -26.40
C ASP A 90 -13.66 -4.01 -25.60
N ASP A 91 -12.49 -4.59 -25.32
CA ASP A 91 -12.36 -5.85 -24.57
C ASP A 91 -11.21 -5.73 -23.55
N PRO A 92 -11.42 -5.04 -22.41
CA PRO A 92 -10.37 -4.78 -21.44
C PRO A 92 -9.82 -6.07 -20.81
N LEU A 93 -10.70 -6.98 -20.37
CA LEU A 93 -10.28 -8.20 -19.70
C LEU A 93 -9.60 -9.18 -20.67
N GLY A 94 -10.13 -9.34 -21.87
CA GLY A 94 -9.47 -10.14 -22.91
C GLY A 94 -8.13 -9.54 -23.35
N THR A 95 -7.99 -8.23 -23.36
CA THR A 95 -6.71 -7.55 -23.60
C THR A 95 -5.72 -7.86 -22.49
N ILE A 96 -6.10 -7.74 -21.21
CA ILE A 96 -5.26 -8.10 -20.07
C ILE A 96 -4.79 -9.56 -20.19
N GLU A 97 -5.69 -10.50 -20.46
CA GLU A 97 -5.33 -11.92 -20.61
C GLU A 97 -4.36 -12.19 -21.78
N LYS A 98 -4.50 -11.44 -22.89
CA LYS A 98 -3.53 -11.50 -23.99
C LYS A 98 -2.17 -10.96 -23.58
N LEU A 99 -2.12 -9.87 -22.81
CA LEU A 99 -0.88 -9.25 -22.35
C LEU A 99 -0.14 -10.12 -21.33
N LYS A 100 -0.84 -10.79 -20.43
CA LYS A 100 -0.25 -11.75 -19.48
C LYS A 100 0.54 -12.86 -20.17
N LYS A 101 0.11 -13.29 -21.36
CA LYS A 101 0.82 -14.31 -22.15
C LYS A 101 2.20 -13.89 -22.64
N LYS A 102 2.55 -12.60 -22.57
CA LYS A 102 3.91 -12.11 -22.84
C LYS A 102 4.94 -12.48 -21.75
N GLY A 103 4.47 -12.87 -20.56
CA GLY A 103 5.30 -13.38 -19.47
C GLY A 103 5.95 -12.32 -18.58
N ASN A 104 5.79 -11.02 -18.85
CA ASN A 104 6.21 -9.96 -17.95
C ASN A 104 5.05 -9.57 -17.01
N PRO A 105 5.30 -9.10 -15.77
CA PRO A 105 4.28 -8.47 -14.96
C PRO A 105 3.62 -7.32 -15.72
N LEU A 106 2.32 -7.12 -15.48
CA LEU A 106 1.59 -6.00 -16.08
C LEU A 106 1.71 -4.75 -15.20
N VAL A 107 1.69 -3.59 -15.85
CA VAL A 107 1.49 -2.31 -15.18
C VAL A 107 0.19 -1.67 -15.66
N PHE A 108 -0.67 -1.29 -14.72
CA PHE A 108 -1.85 -0.47 -14.98
C PHE A 108 -1.42 0.97 -15.20
N VAL A 109 -1.79 1.56 -16.34
CA VAL A 109 -1.41 2.92 -16.69
C VAL A 109 -2.65 3.74 -17.00
N GLY A 110 -2.78 4.93 -16.40
CA GLY A 110 -3.90 5.83 -16.65
C GLY A 110 -3.51 7.29 -16.59
N ASP A 111 -4.25 8.17 -17.31
CA ASP A 111 -3.96 9.60 -17.27
C ASP A 111 -4.36 10.20 -15.90
N VAL A 112 -5.56 9.88 -15.41
CA VAL A 112 -6.05 10.22 -14.06
C VAL A 112 -6.71 8.97 -13.49
N VAL A 113 -6.24 8.46 -12.35
CA VAL A 113 -6.66 7.15 -11.81
C VAL A 113 -7.28 7.26 -10.43
N GLY A 114 -8.39 6.57 -10.23
CA GLY A 114 -8.99 6.32 -8.91
C GLY A 114 -9.78 7.49 -8.34
N THR A 115 -10.32 8.36 -9.18
CA THR A 115 -11.23 9.45 -8.77
C THR A 115 -12.60 8.92 -8.33
N GLY A 116 -13.40 9.77 -7.72
CA GLY A 116 -14.74 9.43 -7.27
C GLY A 116 -14.78 8.81 -5.88
N SER A 117 -15.63 7.83 -5.66
CA SER A 117 -15.83 7.19 -4.36
C SER A 117 -14.60 6.37 -3.92
N SER A 118 -14.24 6.46 -2.65
CA SER A 118 -13.02 5.85 -2.10
C SER A 118 -13.22 4.34 -1.82
N ARG A 119 -13.43 3.54 -2.87
CA ARG A 119 -13.65 2.11 -2.70
C ARG A 119 -12.33 1.33 -2.76
N LYS A 120 -12.02 0.61 -1.69
CA LYS A 120 -10.90 -0.35 -1.67
C LYS A 120 -11.09 -1.46 -2.71
N SER A 121 -12.33 -1.87 -2.98
CA SER A 121 -12.66 -2.84 -4.03
C SER A 121 -12.17 -2.42 -5.42
N ALA A 122 -12.07 -1.14 -5.73
CA ALA A 122 -11.49 -0.66 -6.98
C ALA A 122 -9.99 -1.00 -7.09
N THR A 123 -9.24 -0.83 -6.00
CA THR A 123 -7.83 -1.26 -5.94
C THR A 123 -7.73 -2.77 -6.07
N ASN A 124 -8.56 -3.54 -5.34
CA ASN A 124 -8.55 -4.99 -5.43
C ASN A 124 -8.85 -5.50 -6.85
N SER A 125 -9.75 -4.83 -7.59
CA SER A 125 -10.01 -5.18 -9.00
C SER A 125 -8.78 -4.98 -9.87
N VAL A 126 -8.07 -3.86 -9.71
CA VAL A 126 -6.81 -3.63 -10.44
C VAL A 126 -5.77 -4.68 -10.06
N LEU A 127 -5.56 -4.92 -8.77
CA LEU A 127 -4.54 -5.86 -8.29
C LEU A 127 -4.87 -7.31 -8.63
N TRP A 128 -6.15 -7.68 -8.72
CA TRP A 128 -6.53 -9.01 -9.20
C TRP A 128 -5.95 -9.32 -10.58
N HIS A 129 -5.87 -8.30 -11.42
CA HIS A 129 -5.34 -8.45 -12.78
C HIS A 129 -3.84 -8.16 -12.90
N MET A 130 -3.28 -7.32 -12.03
CA MET A 130 -1.91 -6.80 -12.14
C MET A 130 -0.96 -7.30 -11.05
N GLY A 131 -1.51 -7.81 -9.93
CA GLY A 131 -0.74 -8.24 -8.76
C GLY A 131 -0.31 -9.70 -8.80
N ASP A 132 0.49 -10.06 -7.83
CA ASP A 132 1.07 -11.38 -7.64
C ASP A 132 0.20 -12.28 -6.75
N GLU A 133 0.38 -13.59 -6.87
CA GLU A 133 -0.29 -14.59 -6.02
C GLU A 133 0.26 -14.49 -4.59
N ILE A 134 -0.65 -14.55 -3.61
CA ILE A 134 -0.29 -14.69 -2.21
C ILE A 134 -0.29 -16.19 -1.87
N PRO A 135 0.81 -16.75 -1.38
CA PRO A 135 0.87 -18.17 -1.02
C PRO A 135 -0.27 -18.56 -0.09
N PHE A 136 -1.01 -19.60 -0.47
CA PHE A 136 -2.17 -20.14 0.28
C PHE A 136 -3.41 -19.23 0.38
N ILE A 137 -3.44 -18.10 -0.32
CA ILE A 137 -4.58 -17.18 -0.37
C ILE A 137 -5.05 -17.01 -1.82
N PRO A 138 -5.93 -17.89 -2.33
CA PRO A 138 -6.26 -17.94 -3.76
C PRO A 138 -7.19 -16.83 -4.25
N ASN A 139 -7.85 -16.10 -3.36
CA ASN A 139 -8.89 -15.13 -3.67
C ASN A 139 -8.44 -13.67 -3.50
N LYS A 140 -7.15 -13.43 -3.30
CA LYS A 140 -6.54 -12.09 -3.18
C LYS A 140 -5.19 -12.08 -3.87
N LYS A 141 -4.81 -10.90 -4.36
CA LYS A 141 -3.48 -10.61 -4.90
C LYS A 141 -2.85 -9.49 -4.09
N GLU A 142 -1.53 -9.40 -4.14
CA GLU A 142 -0.76 -8.31 -3.56
C GLU A 142 0.26 -7.77 -4.56
N GLY A 143 0.92 -6.66 -4.25
CA GLY A 143 1.91 -6.07 -5.12
C GLY A 143 1.31 -5.44 -6.38
N GLY A 144 2.02 -5.54 -7.50
CA GLY A 144 1.61 -4.96 -8.78
C GLY A 144 2.04 -3.52 -8.97
N TYR A 145 1.81 -2.99 -10.17
CA TYR A 145 2.30 -1.68 -10.60
C TYR A 145 1.16 -0.83 -11.13
N CYS A 146 1.10 0.44 -10.69
CA CYS A 146 0.11 1.40 -11.15
C CYS A 146 0.78 2.75 -11.44
N PHE A 147 0.81 3.18 -12.70
CA PHE A 147 1.35 4.46 -13.11
C PHE A 147 0.22 5.40 -13.51
N GLY A 148 0.27 6.63 -13.03
CA GLY A 148 -0.74 7.64 -13.35
C GLY A 148 -0.11 8.98 -13.68
N GLY A 149 -0.72 9.71 -14.62
CA GLY A 149 -0.45 11.15 -14.75
C GLY A 149 -0.83 11.86 -13.45
N LYS A 150 -1.96 11.43 -12.87
CA LYS A 150 -2.41 11.67 -11.50
C LYS A 150 -3.03 10.41 -10.92
N ILE A 151 -2.83 10.20 -9.63
CA ILE A 151 -3.51 9.14 -8.88
C ILE A 151 -4.22 9.80 -7.70
N ALA A 152 -5.54 9.58 -7.59
CA ALA A 152 -6.31 10.15 -6.48
C ALA A 152 -5.71 9.72 -5.14
N PRO A 153 -5.56 10.63 -4.15
CA PRO A 153 -4.78 10.35 -2.94
C PRO A 153 -5.22 9.11 -2.17
N ILE A 154 -6.52 8.88 -2.05
CA ILE A 154 -7.04 7.71 -1.32
C ILE A 154 -6.76 6.43 -2.12
N PHE A 155 -6.91 6.46 -3.44
CA PHE A 155 -6.58 5.32 -4.30
C PHE A 155 -5.08 4.99 -4.24
N PHE A 156 -4.22 6.03 -4.26
CA PHE A 156 -2.77 5.89 -4.08
C PHE A 156 -2.44 5.20 -2.75
N ASN A 157 -3.00 5.70 -1.65
CA ASN A 157 -2.78 5.12 -0.32
C ASN A 157 -3.28 3.68 -0.20
N THR A 158 -4.39 3.35 -0.88
CA THR A 158 -4.93 1.97 -0.88
C THR A 158 -4.04 1.01 -1.67
N LEU A 159 -3.38 1.50 -2.74
CA LEU A 159 -2.35 0.74 -3.45
C LEU A 159 -1.14 0.47 -2.54
N GLU A 160 -0.65 1.48 -1.80
CA GLU A 160 0.42 1.33 -0.81
C GLU A 160 0.07 0.28 0.25
N ASP A 161 -1.16 0.32 0.78
CA ASP A 161 -1.64 -0.66 1.77
C ASP A 161 -1.59 -2.09 1.26
N SER A 162 -1.74 -2.28 -0.05
CA SER A 162 -1.75 -3.58 -0.72
C SER A 162 -0.37 -4.01 -1.25
N GLY A 163 0.68 -3.26 -0.94
CA GLY A 163 2.04 -3.53 -1.41
C GLY A 163 2.27 -3.27 -2.89
N ALA A 164 1.32 -2.63 -3.58
CA ALA A 164 1.51 -2.20 -4.96
C ALA A 164 2.48 -1.01 -5.04
N PHE A 165 3.02 -0.78 -6.24
CA PHE A 165 3.92 0.32 -6.51
C PHE A 165 3.23 1.42 -7.33
N PRO A 166 2.51 2.35 -6.67
CA PRO A 166 1.92 3.50 -7.35
C PRO A 166 2.96 4.57 -7.64
N ILE A 167 3.03 5.04 -8.89
CA ILE A 167 3.94 6.10 -9.29
C ILE A 167 3.20 7.14 -10.13
N GLU A 168 3.28 8.42 -9.73
CA GLU A 168 2.80 9.54 -10.53
C GLU A 168 3.91 10.02 -11.46
N MET A 169 3.63 10.04 -12.78
CA MET A 169 4.56 10.48 -13.80
C MET A 169 3.82 10.83 -15.11
N ASN A 170 4.49 11.46 -16.06
CA ASN A 170 3.93 11.64 -17.39
C ASN A 170 3.80 10.30 -18.12
N VAL A 171 2.58 9.87 -18.40
CA VAL A 171 2.28 8.58 -19.04
C VAL A 171 1.91 8.71 -20.53
N SER A 172 2.02 9.91 -21.12
CA SER A 172 1.55 10.19 -22.48
C SER A 172 2.21 9.34 -23.56
N LYS A 173 3.49 9.00 -23.39
CA LYS A 173 4.27 8.18 -24.33
C LYS A 173 4.05 6.66 -24.19
N MET A 174 3.32 6.22 -23.17
CA MET A 174 3.07 4.79 -22.92
C MET A 174 1.82 4.34 -23.68
N ILE A 175 1.89 3.14 -24.28
CA ILE A 175 0.77 2.55 -25.02
C ILE A 175 0.56 1.09 -24.60
N THR A 176 -0.68 0.62 -24.70
CA THR A 176 -1.04 -0.77 -24.37
C THR A 176 -0.22 -1.77 -25.20
N GLY A 177 0.35 -2.77 -24.52
CA GLY A 177 1.18 -3.82 -25.13
C GLY A 177 2.66 -3.47 -25.26
N GLN A 178 3.07 -2.22 -24.99
CA GLN A 178 4.46 -1.80 -24.95
C GLN A 178 5.20 -2.49 -23.79
N GLU A 179 6.42 -2.93 -24.03
CA GLU A 179 7.31 -3.41 -22.99
C GLU A 179 8.19 -2.25 -22.52
N ILE A 180 8.24 -2.06 -21.21
CA ILE A 180 8.99 -0.98 -20.57
C ILE A 180 9.88 -1.52 -19.47
N ILE A 181 10.88 -0.75 -19.07
CA ILE A 181 11.74 -1.05 -17.92
C ILE A 181 11.58 0.10 -16.92
N LEU A 182 11.09 -0.25 -15.73
CA LEU A 182 11.08 0.64 -14.58
C LEU A 182 12.44 0.57 -13.87
N GLU A 183 13.09 1.71 -13.67
CA GLU A 183 14.31 1.87 -12.86
C GLU A 183 13.96 2.69 -11.60
N PRO A 184 13.46 2.03 -10.52
CA PRO A 184 12.88 2.72 -9.37
C PRO A 184 13.86 3.63 -8.63
N TYR A 185 15.12 3.22 -8.52
CA TYR A 185 16.17 4.00 -7.84
C TYR A 185 16.70 5.17 -8.68
N LYS A 186 16.54 5.11 -10.01
CA LYS A 186 16.90 6.22 -10.91
C LYS A 186 15.73 7.14 -11.20
N GLY A 187 14.52 6.79 -10.74
CA GLY A 187 13.32 7.58 -10.95
C GLY A 187 12.93 7.73 -12.42
N ARG A 188 13.03 6.67 -13.23
CA ARG A 188 12.69 6.73 -14.65
C ARG A 188 12.10 5.43 -15.20
N VAL A 189 11.40 5.58 -16.32
CA VAL A 189 10.86 4.49 -17.13
C VAL A 189 11.40 4.64 -18.55
N ILE A 190 11.91 3.55 -19.10
CA ILE A 190 12.46 3.50 -20.45
C ILE A 190 11.70 2.47 -21.30
N ASP A 191 11.67 2.66 -22.61
CA ASP A 191 11.20 1.65 -23.56
C ASP A 191 12.17 0.47 -23.59
N ALA A 192 11.66 -0.76 -23.50
CA ALA A 192 12.51 -1.94 -23.39
C ALA A 192 13.26 -2.27 -24.71
N ASN A 193 12.79 -1.77 -25.85
CA ASN A 193 13.38 -2.04 -27.16
C ASN A 193 14.31 -0.91 -27.63
N SER A 194 13.82 0.33 -27.57
CA SER A 194 14.59 1.50 -28.05
C SER A 194 15.53 2.09 -26.99
N LEU A 195 15.32 1.75 -25.71
CA LEU A 195 16.00 2.34 -24.55
C LEU A 195 15.76 3.85 -24.39
N GLU A 196 14.78 4.41 -25.10
CA GLU A 196 14.37 5.81 -24.93
C GLU A 196 13.74 6.04 -23.57
N ILE A 197 14.04 7.15 -22.92
CA ILE A 197 13.37 7.56 -21.69
C ILE A 197 11.94 8.00 -22.03
N LEU A 198 10.98 7.25 -21.54
CA LEU A 198 9.55 7.55 -21.70
C LEU A 198 9.07 8.56 -20.67
N SER A 199 9.55 8.45 -19.44
CA SER A 199 9.20 9.35 -18.36
C SER A 199 10.25 9.32 -17.25
N GLU A 200 10.35 10.44 -16.53
CA GLU A 200 11.09 10.56 -15.27
C GLU A 200 10.09 10.87 -14.14
N PHE A 201 10.40 10.43 -12.93
CA PHE A 201 9.56 10.63 -11.76
C PHE A 201 10.40 10.81 -10.49
N LYS A 202 9.77 11.36 -9.47
CA LYS A 202 10.28 11.36 -8.11
C LYS A 202 9.25 10.70 -7.20
N LEU A 203 9.66 9.74 -6.40
CA LEU A 203 8.78 9.15 -5.40
C LEU A 203 8.33 10.21 -4.39
N LYS A 204 7.09 10.10 -3.91
CA LYS A 204 6.58 11.00 -2.86
C LYS A 204 7.40 10.89 -1.59
N THR A 205 7.87 9.68 -1.30
CA THR A 205 8.79 9.36 -0.21
C THR A 205 9.56 8.08 -0.54
N ASP A 206 10.80 7.98 -0.10
CA ASP A 206 11.61 6.76 -0.26
C ASP A 206 11.09 5.61 0.63
N VAL A 207 10.26 5.92 1.62
CA VAL A 207 9.58 4.89 2.45
C VAL A 207 8.68 3.99 1.61
N LEU A 208 8.15 4.49 0.48
CA LEU A 208 7.38 3.67 -0.47
C LEU A 208 8.14 2.42 -0.94
N LEU A 209 9.46 2.51 -1.09
CA LEU A 209 10.28 1.34 -1.44
C LEU A 209 10.24 0.26 -0.34
N ASP A 210 10.22 0.67 0.92
CA ASP A 210 10.09 -0.25 2.05
C ASP A 210 8.65 -0.81 2.16
N GLU A 211 7.63 -0.02 1.82
CA GLU A 211 6.24 -0.48 1.79
C GLU A 211 6.03 -1.57 0.74
N VAL A 212 6.54 -1.36 -0.47
CA VAL A 212 6.51 -2.37 -1.54
C VAL A 212 7.27 -3.63 -1.10
N ARG A 213 8.46 -3.48 -0.54
CA ARG A 213 9.29 -4.59 -0.06
C ARG A 213 8.62 -5.35 1.09
N ALA A 214 7.88 -4.65 1.95
CA ALA A 214 7.15 -5.25 3.07
C ALA A 214 5.83 -5.94 2.64
N ASN A 215 5.43 -5.85 1.38
CA ASN A 215 4.12 -6.24 0.85
C ASN A 215 2.98 -5.41 1.45
N GLY A 216 3.23 -4.12 1.69
CA GLY A 216 2.24 -3.15 2.12
C GLY A 216 2.67 -2.26 3.26
N ARG A 217 2.00 -1.11 3.35
CA ARG A 217 2.23 -0.12 4.40
C ARG A 217 1.92 -0.67 5.79
N ILE A 218 0.83 -1.40 5.94
CA ILE A 218 0.41 -1.95 7.25
C ILE A 218 1.42 -2.97 7.78
N PRO A 219 1.88 -3.99 7.01
CA PRO A 219 2.95 -4.87 7.44
C PRO A 219 4.24 -4.13 7.83
N LEU A 220 4.60 -3.08 7.07
CA LEU A 220 5.77 -2.27 7.40
C LEU A 220 5.61 -1.55 8.74
N ILE A 221 4.47 -0.90 8.99
CA ILE A 221 4.18 -0.21 10.24
C ILE A 221 4.26 -1.17 11.42
N ILE A 222 3.55 -2.29 11.34
CA ILE A 222 3.53 -3.31 12.41
C ILE A 222 4.94 -3.84 12.69
N GLY A 223 5.64 -4.27 11.65
CA GLY A 223 6.97 -4.85 11.82
C GLY A 223 7.99 -3.86 12.33
N ARG A 224 7.96 -2.61 11.85
CA ARG A 224 8.82 -1.53 12.35
C ARG A 224 8.56 -1.22 13.82
N GLN A 225 7.30 -1.15 14.25
CA GLN A 225 6.95 -0.95 15.66
C GLN A 225 7.44 -2.11 16.54
N LEU A 226 7.28 -3.35 16.11
CA LEU A 226 7.82 -4.51 16.83
C LEU A 226 9.35 -4.45 16.94
N THR A 227 10.04 -4.05 15.88
CA THR A 227 11.49 -3.86 15.88
C THR A 227 11.90 -2.74 16.84
N ASP A 228 11.26 -1.57 16.76
CA ASP A 228 11.59 -0.43 17.61
C ASP A 228 11.33 -0.75 19.11
N LYS A 229 10.20 -1.39 19.44
CA LYS A 229 9.88 -1.83 20.80
C LYS A 229 10.86 -2.88 21.33
N SER A 230 11.24 -3.84 20.49
CA SER A 230 12.23 -4.86 20.89
C SER A 230 13.59 -4.23 21.15
N ARG A 231 14.01 -3.27 20.34
CA ARG A 231 15.28 -2.54 20.55
C ARG A 231 15.23 -1.70 21.82
N GLU A 232 14.15 -0.98 22.07
CA GLU A 232 13.95 -0.21 23.30
C GLU A 232 14.04 -1.12 24.53
N ALA A 233 13.33 -2.26 24.52
CA ALA A 233 13.34 -3.23 25.60
C ALA A 233 14.72 -3.87 25.86
N LEU A 234 15.57 -3.95 24.83
CA LEU A 234 16.96 -4.43 24.92
C LEU A 234 17.99 -3.31 25.14
N GLY A 235 17.57 -2.03 25.25
CA GLY A 235 18.46 -0.89 25.42
C GLY A 235 19.32 -0.59 24.18
N LEU A 236 18.82 -0.89 22.98
CA LEU A 236 19.51 -0.69 21.71
C LEU A 236 19.00 0.58 21.01
N ASP A 237 19.88 1.23 20.23
CA ASP A 237 19.51 2.37 19.40
C ASP A 237 18.48 2.01 18.32
N THR A 238 17.79 3.01 17.77
CA THR A 238 16.83 2.87 16.67
C THR A 238 17.45 2.12 15.49
N SER A 239 16.69 1.20 14.90
CA SER A 239 17.13 0.40 13.75
C SER A 239 17.33 1.26 12.50
N LYS A 240 18.41 0.97 11.76
CA LYS A 240 18.73 1.58 10.46
C LYS A 240 18.29 0.71 9.28
N VAL A 241 17.61 -0.41 9.52
CA VAL A 241 17.16 -1.34 8.48
C VAL A 241 16.06 -0.72 7.61
N PHE A 242 15.27 0.18 8.20
CA PHE A 242 14.16 0.84 7.53
C PHE A 242 14.52 2.24 7.06
N ARG A 243 14.01 2.61 5.89
CA ARG A 243 13.96 4.02 5.47
C ARG A 243 13.00 4.77 6.38
N ARG A 244 13.40 5.95 6.78
CA ARG A 244 12.57 6.85 7.56
C ARG A 244 12.50 8.19 6.81
N PRO A 245 11.38 8.92 6.88
CA PRO A 245 11.33 10.27 6.34
C PRO A 245 12.48 11.08 6.94
N ASP A 246 13.10 11.94 6.14
CA ASP A 246 14.07 12.88 6.65
C ASP A 246 13.41 13.71 7.74
N SER A 247 14.14 13.94 8.84
CA SER A 247 13.66 14.81 9.91
C SER A 247 13.41 16.19 9.31
N SER A 248 12.16 16.58 9.28
CA SER A 248 11.74 17.82 8.68
C SER A 248 12.24 19.02 9.45
N ASP A 249 12.35 20.09 8.70
CA ASP A 249 12.23 21.50 9.08
C ASP A 249 12.41 21.79 10.59
N ASN A 250 13.64 22.10 10.98
CA ASN A 250 13.99 22.68 12.28
C ASN A 250 13.62 24.18 12.31
N SER A 251 12.50 24.57 11.66
CA SER A 251 12.01 25.93 11.63
C SER A 251 11.57 26.37 13.02
N ASP A 252 12.04 27.54 13.47
CA ASP A 252 11.56 28.22 14.68
C ASP A 252 10.14 28.80 14.49
N ALA A 253 9.52 28.64 13.31
CA ALA A 253 8.16 29.07 13.05
C ALA A 253 7.15 28.34 13.93
N GLY A 254 6.12 29.05 14.38
CA GLY A 254 5.02 28.46 15.16
C GLY A 254 4.35 27.29 14.40
N PHE A 255 3.71 26.41 15.15
CA PHE A 255 2.96 25.29 14.58
C PHE A 255 1.60 25.72 14.02
N THR A 256 1.22 25.19 12.88
CA THR A 256 -0.14 25.30 12.36
C THR A 256 -1.15 24.55 13.26
N LEU A 257 -2.44 24.80 13.08
CA LEU A 257 -3.47 24.11 13.84
C LEU A 257 -3.38 22.57 13.65
N ALA A 258 -3.21 22.11 12.42
CA ALA A 258 -3.06 20.69 12.14
C ALA A 258 -1.85 20.06 12.84
N GLN A 259 -0.69 20.73 12.79
CA GLN A 259 0.52 20.30 13.49
C GLN A 259 0.34 20.21 15.02
N LYS A 260 -0.38 21.18 15.62
CA LYS A 260 -0.73 21.18 17.05
C LYS A 260 -1.70 20.06 17.41
N MET A 261 -2.69 19.79 16.55
CA MET A 261 -3.66 18.70 16.78
C MET A 261 -2.97 17.34 16.77
N VAL A 262 -2.11 17.09 15.77
CA VAL A 262 -1.31 15.85 15.72
C VAL A 262 -0.35 15.80 16.91
N GLY A 263 0.33 16.91 17.24
CA GLY A 263 1.20 17.01 18.41
C GLY A 263 0.50 16.65 19.71
N LYS A 264 -0.70 17.22 19.94
CA LYS A 264 -1.52 16.89 21.10
C LYS A 264 -1.84 15.40 21.19
N ALA A 265 -2.17 14.76 20.06
CA ALA A 265 -2.42 13.32 20.02
C ALA A 265 -1.15 12.48 20.28
N CYS A 266 0.02 13.04 20.02
CA CYS A 266 1.33 12.43 20.31
C CYS A 266 1.90 12.81 21.69
N GLY A 267 1.20 13.65 22.46
CA GLY A 267 1.69 14.14 23.77
C GLY A 267 2.80 15.18 23.67
N VAL A 268 2.93 15.90 22.54
CA VAL A 268 3.91 16.97 22.29
C VAL A 268 3.22 18.25 21.80
N GLU A 269 3.94 19.39 21.79
CA GLU A 269 3.35 20.69 21.41
C GLU A 269 2.89 20.72 19.95
N GLY A 270 3.63 20.11 19.05
CA GLY A 270 3.32 20.04 17.63
C GLY A 270 4.24 19.07 16.91
N VAL A 271 3.80 18.62 15.72
CA VAL A 271 4.57 17.71 14.87
C VAL A 271 4.75 18.34 13.48
N ARG A 272 5.99 18.45 13.03
CA ARG A 272 6.32 19.00 11.71
C ARG A 272 6.01 17.97 10.61
N PRO A 273 5.70 18.41 9.36
CA PRO A 273 5.60 17.52 8.21
C PRO A 273 6.88 16.71 8.02
N GLY A 274 6.76 15.43 7.65
CA GLY A 274 7.90 14.52 7.49
C GLY A 274 8.41 13.89 8.78
N THR A 275 7.93 14.34 9.97
CA THR A 275 8.27 13.70 11.24
C THR A 275 7.44 12.44 11.43
N TYR A 276 8.10 11.31 11.65
CA TYR A 276 7.39 10.10 12.08
C TYR A 276 6.79 10.31 13.48
N CYS A 277 5.51 9.94 13.64
CA CYS A 277 4.82 10.04 14.92
C CYS A 277 3.72 8.99 15.06
N GLU A 278 3.35 8.67 16.28
CA GLU A 278 2.29 7.72 16.63
C GLU A 278 1.19 8.43 17.43
N PRO A 279 0.21 9.05 16.78
CA PRO A 279 -0.86 9.74 17.47
C PRO A 279 -1.82 8.76 18.16
N ARG A 280 -2.17 9.02 19.40
CA ARG A 280 -3.23 8.29 20.08
C ARG A 280 -4.58 8.67 19.49
N MET A 281 -5.29 7.71 18.93
CA MET A 281 -6.63 7.90 18.39
C MET A 281 -7.66 7.69 19.50
N THR A 282 -8.50 8.72 19.74
CA THR A 282 -9.60 8.64 20.70
C THR A 282 -10.89 8.19 20.04
N THR A 283 -11.04 8.42 18.74
CA THR A 283 -12.24 8.07 17.98
C THR A 283 -11.85 7.48 16.63
N VAL A 284 -12.48 6.37 16.28
CA VAL A 284 -12.42 5.78 14.94
C VAL A 284 -13.84 5.81 14.36
N GLY A 285 -13.98 6.45 13.19
CA GLY A 285 -15.23 6.54 12.47
C GLY A 285 -15.16 5.83 11.13
N SER A 286 -16.21 5.09 10.80
CA SER A 286 -16.47 4.51 9.49
C SER A 286 -17.70 5.20 8.90
N GLN A 287 -17.71 5.41 7.59
CA GLN A 287 -18.84 6.00 6.88
C GLN A 287 -19.39 5.02 5.81
N ASP A 288 -20.51 5.38 5.24
CA ASP A 288 -21.24 4.55 4.26
C ASP A 288 -20.43 4.10 3.06
N THR A 289 -19.41 4.87 2.67
CA THR A 289 -18.48 4.48 1.58
C THR A 289 -17.66 3.24 1.88
N THR A 290 -17.63 2.78 3.14
CA THR A 290 -17.02 1.52 3.56
C THR A 290 -17.97 0.32 3.47
N GLY A 291 -19.25 0.56 3.21
CA GLY A 291 -20.28 -0.49 3.12
C GLY A 291 -19.97 -1.56 2.07
N PRO A 292 -19.61 -1.21 0.82
CA PRO A 292 -19.27 -2.21 -0.20
C PRO A 292 -17.84 -2.75 -0.02
N MET A 293 -17.60 -3.44 1.09
CA MET A 293 -16.37 -4.17 1.31
C MET A 293 -16.54 -5.65 0.94
N THR A 294 -15.48 -6.24 0.40
CA THR A 294 -15.41 -7.69 0.25
C THR A 294 -15.29 -8.36 1.62
N ARG A 295 -15.66 -9.64 1.70
CA ARG A 295 -15.50 -10.43 2.93
C ARG A 295 -14.07 -10.44 3.45
N ASP A 296 -13.09 -10.47 2.56
CA ASP A 296 -11.67 -10.55 2.94
C ASP A 296 -11.18 -9.21 3.49
N GLU A 297 -11.64 -8.08 2.94
CA GLU A 297 -11.37 -6.75 3.50
C GLU A 297 -11.96 -6.59 4.91
N LEU A 298 -13.16 -7.12 5.16
CA LEU A 298 -13.76 -7.10 6.50
C LEU A 298 -12.94 -7.93 7.50
N LYS A 299 -12.37 -9.06 7.07
CA LYS A 299 -11.47 -9.86 7.92
C LYS A 299 -10.18 -9.11 8.24
N GLU A 300 -9.57 -8.44 7.27
CA GLU A 300 -8.38 -7.62 7.48
C GLU A 300 -8.65 -6.50 8.48
N LEU A 301 -9.76 -5.78 8.31
CA LEU A 301 -10.18 -4.73 9.22
C LEU A 301 -10.37 -5.27 10.64
N ALA A 302 -10.98 -6.44 10.79
CA ALA A 302 -11.17 -7.09 12.08
C ALA A 302 -9.84 -7.52 12.73
N CYS A 303 -8.84 -7.88 11.94
CA CYS A 303 -7.51 -8.28 12.43
C CYS A 303 -6.67 -7.09 12.93
N LEU A 304 -6.92 -5.86 12.46
CA LEU A 304 -6.16 -4.69 12.87
C LEU A 304 -6.34 -4.33 14.34
N GLY A 305 -7.49 -4.67 14.93
CA GLY A 305 -7.83 -4.34 16.32
C GLY A 305 -7.82 -2.82 16.55
N PHE A 306 -8.97 -2.25 16.82
CA PHE A 306 -9.06 -0.82 17.14
C PHE A 306 -8.91 -0.60 18.64
N SER A 307 -7.92 0.20 19.05
CA SER A 307 -7.74 0.67 20.44
C SER A 307 -8.16 2.13 20.55
N ALA A 308 -9.40 2.45 20.20
CA ALA A 308 -9.97 3.78 20.34
C ALA A 308 -11.01 3.82 21.48
N ASP A 309 -11.12 4.98 22.15
CA ASP A 309 -12.11 5.17 23.22
C ASP A 309 -13.54 5.12 22.67
N LEU A 310 -13.72 5.50 21.40
CA LEU A 310 -15.01 5.47 20.70
C LEU A 310 -14.85 4.95 19.28
N VAL A 311 -15.64 3.95 18.91
CA VAL A 311 -15.76 3.47 17.53
C VAL A 311 -17.18 3.76 17.04
N MET A 312 -17.30 4.50 15.96
CA MET A 312 -18.57 4.88 15.35
C MET A 312 -18.66 4.36 13.91
N GLN A 313 -19.86 3.92 13.54
CA GLN A 313 -20.19 3.60 12.16
C GLN A 313 -21.41 4.43 11.72
N SER A 314 -21.29 5.13 10.62
CA SER A 314 -22.36 5.90 9.99
C SER A 314 -22.78 5.20 8.71
N PHE A 315 -24.09 5.08 8.51
CA PHE A 315 -24.72 4.50 7.33
C PHE A 315 -25.43 5.58 6.54
#